data_dd701b3e257e4f8e4475ca784b95af66
#
_entry.id   dd701b3e257e4f8e4475ca784b95af66
#
_cell.length_a   1.000
_cell.length_b   1.000
_cell.length_c   1.000
_cell.angle_alpha   90.00
_cell.angle_beta   90.00
_cell.angle_gamma   90.00
#
_symmetry.space_group_name_H-M   'P 1'
#
loop_
_entity.id
_entity.type
_entity.pdbx_description
1 polymer ?
#
loop_
_entity_poly.entity_id
_entity_poly.type
_entity_poly.pdbx_seq_one_letter_code
_entity_poly.pdbx_strand_id
1 'polypeptide(L)'
;MPAHVAVIMDGNGRWAKARGLPRVMGHRAGVEALKMTLRHCSDWGVGALTAYAFSTENWSRPGDEVNFLMTLFESVLQRELQALEEEQVRIRFLGDLDALPVKLQSLIAEATQRTSLNTGIHFNVCTN
;
A
#
# COMPACT_ATOMS: atom_id res chain seq x y z
N MET A 1 22.16 -8.72 -2.24
CA MET A 1 20.83 -8.11 -2.10
C MET A 1 19.85 -8.74 -3.09
N PRO A 2 18.64 -9.08 -2.63
CA PRO A 2 17.64 -9.58 -3.56
C PRO A 2 17.23 -8.50 -4.56
N ALA A 3 16.86 -8.90 -5.75
CA ALA A 3 16.36 -7.98 -6.77
C ALA A 3 14.90 -7.57 -6.52
N HIS A 4 14.14 -8.44 -5.84
CA HIS A 4 12.71 -8.26 -5.59
C HIS A 4 12.36 -8.79 -4.20
N VAL A 5 11.67 -7.98 -3.43
CA VAL A 5 11.13 -8.37 -2.13
C VAL A 5 9.61 -8.31 -2.19
N ALA A 6 8.93 -9.32 -1.68
CA ALA A 6 7.48 -9.33 -1.58
C ALA A 6 7.08 -9.46 -0.12
N VAL A 7 6.09 -8.69 0.30
CA VAL A 7 5.58 -8.71 1.67
C VAL A 7 4.06 -8.89 1.69
N ILE A 8 3.58 -9.64 2.66
CA ILE A 8 2.14 -9.81 2.88
C ILE A 8 1.79 -9.03 4.13
N MET A 9 0.85 -8.09 3.99
CA MET A 9 0.38 -7.29 5.12
C MET A 9 -0.70 -8.05 5.85
N ASP A 10 -0.30 -8.79 6.89
CA ASP A 10 -1.18 -9.65 7.66
C ASP A 10 -0.93 -9.48 9.17
N GLY A 11 -1.97 -9.73 9.96
CA GLY A 11 -1.86 -9.71 11.40
C GLY A 11 -1.91 -8.33 12.05
N ASN A 12 -2.08 -7.26 11.30
CA ASN A 12 -2.08 -5.89 11.83
C ASN A 12 -3.25 -5.65 12.81
N GLY A 13 -4.42 -6.20 12.52
CA GLY A 13 -5.55 -6.13 13.43
C GLY A 13 -5.30 -6.88 14.74
N ARG A 14 -4.69 -8.06 14.66
CA ARG A 14 -4.31 -8.84 15.84
C ARG A 14 -3.25 -8.13 16.67
N TRP A 15 -2.29 -7.50 16.01
CA TRP A 15 -1.25 -6.70 16.65
C TRP A 15 -1.88 -5.58 17.51
N ALA A 16 -2.84 -4.84 16.94
CA ALA A 16 -3.53 -3.77 17.64
C ALA A 16 -4.34 -4.31 18.82
N LYS A 17 -5.10 -5.38 18.60
CA LYS A 17 -5.93 -5.99 19.64
C LYS A 17 -5.09 -6.47 20.83
N ALA A 18 -3.92 -7.04 20.57
CA ALA A 18 -3.00 -7.48 21.62
C ALA A 18 -2.49 -6.32 22.48
N ARG A 19 -2.57 -5.09 21.97
CA ARG A 19 -2.14 -3.87 22.68
C ARG A 19 -3.31 -3.04 23.21
N GLY A 20 -4.52 -3.61 23.18
CA GLY A 20 -5.72 -2.92 23.66
C GLY A 20 -6.19 -1.80 22.74
N LEU A 21 -5.77 -1.83 21.46
CA LEU A 21 -6.13 -0.82 20.47
C LEU A 21 -7.19 -1.35 19.50
N PRO A 22 -8.01 -0.48 18.90
CA PRO A 22 -8.90 -0.88 17.82
C PRO A 22 -8.12 -1.47 16.65
N ARG A 23 -8.72 -2.42 15.92
CA ARG A 23 -8.09 -3.07 14.75
C ARG A 23 -7.60 -2.05 13.72
N VAL A 24 -8.34 -0.97 13.52
CA VAL A 24 -7.99 0.09 12.56
C VAL A 24 -6.65 0.75 12.85
N MET A 25 -6.24 0.81 14.11
CA MET A 25 -4.93 1.35 14.48
C MET A 25 -3.81 0.42 14.02
N GLY A 26 -4.08 -0.89 13.96
CA GLY A 26 -3.14 -1.85 13.38
C GLY A 26 -2.92 -1.61 11.90
N HIS A 27 -3.97 -1.30 11.16
CA HIS A 27 -3.86 -0.99 9.73
C HIS A 27 -3.01 0.25 9.48
N ARG A 28 -3.18 1.28 10.32
CA ARG A 28 -2.34 2.49 10.24
C ARG A 28 -0.87 2.19 10.53
N ALA A 29 -0.62 1.39 11.56
CA ALA A 29 0.75 0.96 11.89
C ALA A 29 1.37 0.15 10.75
N GLY A 30 0.57 -0.69 10.09
CA GLY A 30 1.00 -1.46 8.91
C GLY A 30 1.44 -0.57 7.75
N VAL A 31 0.72 0.51 7.50
CA VAL A 31 1.10 1.48 6.47
C VAL A 31 2.45 2.11 6.78
N GLU A 32 2.67 2.53 8.01
CA GLU A 32 3.96 3.12 8.40
C GLU A 32 5.10 2.10 8.28
N ALA A 33 4.87 0.84 8.65
CA ALA A 33 5.84 -0.23 8.49
C ALA A 33 6.16 -0.46 7.01
N LEU A 34 5.16 -0.40 6.13
CA LEU A 34 5.36 -0.55 4.69
C LEU A 34 6.19 0.59 4.11
N LYS A 35 5.94 1.83 4.56
CA LYS A 35 6.73 2.99 4.14
C LYS A 35 8.20 2.82 4.51
N MET A 36 8.48 2.37 5.72
CA MET A 36 9.85 2.11 6.17
C MET A 36 10.50 0.99 5.37
N THR A 37 9.75 -0.07 5.08
CA THR A 37 10.23 -1.19 4.25
C THR A 37 10.61 -0.70 2.85
N LEU A 38 9.77 0.12 2.24
CA LEU A 38 10.04 0.69 0.92
C LEU A 38 11.32 1.52 0.93
N ARG A 39 11.48 2.38 1.95
CA ARG A 39 12.67 3.22 2.09
C ARG A 39 13.94 2.37 2.23
N HIS A 40 13.92 1.37 3.10
CA HIS A 40 15.07 0.49 3.27
C HIS A 40 15.41 -0.29 2.00
N CYS A 41 14.40 -0.82 1.31
CA CYS A 41 14.62 -1.51 0.05
C CYS A 41 15.25 -0.58 -0.98
N SER A 42 14.77 0.66 -1.07
CA SER A 42 15.32 1.66 -1.98
C SER A 42 16.77 1.98 -1.64
N ASP A 43 17.06 2.21 -0.36
CA ASP A 43 18.41 2.55 0.12
C ASP A 43 19.41 1.40 -0.12
N TRP A 44 18.94 0.16 -0.06
CA TRP A 44 19.78 -1.03 -0.25
C TRP A 44 19.91 -1.47 -1.70
N GLY A 45 19.31 -0.74 -2.63
CA GLY A 45 19.41 -1.04 -4.06
C GLY A 45 18.52 -2.19 -4.51
N VAL A 46 17.49 -2.56 -3.73
CA VAL A 46 16.48 -3.53 -4.17
C VAL A 46 15.68 -2.92 -5.31
N GLY A 47 15.55 -3.64 -6.43
CA GLY A 47 14.91 -3.10 -7.63
C GLY A 47 13.39 -3.05 -7.58
N ALA A 48 12.76 -3.92 -6.81
CA ALA A 48 11.30 -3.97 -6.72
C ALA A 48 10.83 -4.46 -5.35
N LEU A 49 9.76 -3.84 -4.87
CA LEU A 49 9.03 -4.27 -3.66
C LEU A 49 7.57 -4.48 -4.05
N THR A 50 7.02 -5.65 -3.73
CA THR A 50 5.61 -5.96 -3.93
C THR A 50 4.93 -6.14 -2.59
N ALA A 51 3.83 -5.43 -2.38
CA ALA A 51 3.04 -5.52 -1.15
C ALA A 51 1.63 -6.00 -1.47
N TYR A 52 1.15 -6.98 -0.73
CA TYR A 52 -0.24 -7.44 -0.80
C TYR A 52 -1.03 -6.67 0.25
N ALA A 53 -1.64 -5.57 -0.18
CA ALA A 53 -2.33 -4.63 0.72
C ALA A 53 -3.73 -5.11 1.07
N PHE A 54 -4.43 -5.68 0.09
CA PHE A 54 -5.76 -6.24 0.29
C PHE A 54 -5.79 -7.64 -0.31
N SER A 55 -6.53 -8.55 0.33
CA SER A 55 -6.83 -9.86 -0.25
C SER A 55 -8.34 -10.02 -0.35
N THR A 56 -8.81 -11.00 -1.13
CA THR A 56 -10.24 -11.32 -1.18
C THR A 56 -10.80 -11.66 0.20
N GLU A 57 -9.97 -12.16 1.10
CA GLU A 57 -10.34 -12.43 2.49
C GLU A 57 -10.67 -11.14 3.24
N ASN A 58 -10.01 -10.03 2.93
CA ASN A 58 -10.28 -8.74 3.55
C ASN A 58 -11.68 -8.22 3.18
N TRP A 59 -12.20 -8.62 2.03
CA TRP A 59 -13.52 -8.20 1.56
C TRP A 59 -14.67 -8.87 2.33
N SER A 60 -14.39 -9.97 3.04
CA SER A 60 -15.38 -10.64 3.88
C SER A 60 -15.45 -10.07 5.30
N ARG A 61 -14.64 -9.08 5.63
CA ARG A 61 -14.64 -8.40 6.92
C ARG A 61 -15.86 -7.49 7.06
N PRO A 62 -16.20 -7.04 8.30
CA PRO A 62 -17.30 -6.10 8.48
C PRO A 62 -17.18 -4.89 7.56
N GLY A 63 -18.32 -4.44 7.02
CA GLY A 63 -18.35 -3.34 6.06
C GLY A 63 -17.64 -2.07 6.53
N ASP A 64 -17.75 -1.75 7.82
CA ASP A 64 -17.09 -0.59 8.42
C ASP A 64 -15.56 -0.69 8.33
N GLU A 65 -15.01 -1.89 8.54
CA GLU A 65 -13.56 -2.12 8.43
C GLU A 65 -13.10 -1.99 6.98
N VAL A 66 -13.86 -2.54 6.03
CA VAL A 66 -13.55 -2.42 4.60
C VAL A 66 -13.58 -0.96 4.18
N ASN A 67 -14.63 -0.22 4.56
CA ASN A 67 -14.74 1.21 4.25
C ASN A 67 -13.58 2.01 4.85
N PHE A 68 -13.19 1.69 6.08
CA PHE A 68 -12.03 2.33 6.71
C PHE A 68 -10.76 2.07 5.93
N LEU A 69 -10.51 0.82 5.51
CA LEU A 69 -9.32 0.46 4.74
C LEU A 69 -9.27 1.23 3.41
N MET A 70 -10.40 1.34 2.71
CA MET A 70 -10.46 2.09 1.45
C MET A 70 -10.19 3.57 1.67
N THR A 71 -10.77 4.17 2.70
CA THR A 71 -10.54 5.58 3.04
C THR A 71 -9.09 5.82 3.46
N LEU A 72 -8.52 4.91 4.25
CA LEU A 72 -7.12 4.98 4.66
C LEU A 72 -6.21 4.93 3.43
N PHE A 73 -6.48 4.02 2.50
CA PHE A 73 -5.69 3.87 1.28
C PHE A 73 -5.73 5.15 0.43
N GLU A 74 -6.91 5.73 0.24
CA GLU A 74 -7.05 7.02 -0.46
C GLU A 74 -6.22 8.11 0.20
N SER A 75 -6.35 8.23 1.51
CA SER A 75 -5.66 9.26 2.30
C SER A 75 -4.14 9.11 2.20
N VAL A 76 -3.64 7.89 2.34
CA VAL A 76 -2.21 7.60 2.25
C VAL A 76 -1.69 7.92 0.85
N LEU A 77 -2.40 7.50 -0.18
CA LEU A 77 -1.99 7.71 -1.56
C LEU A 77 -1.90 9.21 -1.89
N GLN A 78 -2.91 9.99 -1.48
CA GLN A 78 -2.89 11.45 -1.66
C GLN A 78 -1.72 12.10 -0.94
N ARG A 79 -1.47 11.68 0.31
CA ARG A 79 -0.43 12.27 1.15
C ARG A 79 0.97 11.96 0.65
N GLU A 80 1.19 10.73 0.17
CA GLU A 80 2.53 10.24 -0.15
C GLU A 80 2.94 10.41 -1.62
N LEU A 81 2.01 10.81 -2.48
CA LEU A 81 2.27 10.83 -3.93
C LEU A 81 3.44 11.76 -4.30
N GLN A 82 3.51 12.94 -3.70
CA GLN A 82 4.60 13.88 -3.95
C GLN A 82 5.95 13.28 -3.54
N ALA A 83 6.01 12.64 -2.38
CA ALA A 83 7.24 12.00 -1.91
C ALA A 83 7.66 10.86 -2.84
N LEU A 84 6.70 10.08 -3.33
CA LEU A 84 6.99 9.02 -4.29
C LEU A 84 7.61 9.57 -5.58
N GLU A 85 7.09 10.69 -6.09
CA GLU A 85 7.67 11.35 -7.25
C GLU A 85 9.10 11.85 -6.97
N GLU A 86 9.30 12.53 -5.86
CA GLU A 86 10.59 13.10 -5.49
C GLU A 86 11.66 12.02 -5.27
N GLU A 87 11.26 10.90 -4.70
CA GLU A 87 12.17 9.77 -4.44
C GLU A 87 12.31 8.84 -5.65
N GLN A 88 11.73 9.17 -6.79
CA GLN A 88 11.80 8.40 -8.03
C GLN A 88 11.22 6.99 -7.90
N VAL A 89 10.26 6.78 -7.00
CA VAL A 89 9.55 5.51 -6.88
C VAL A 89 8.56 5.37 -8.04
N ARG A 90 8.55 4.21 -8.67
CA ARG A 90 7.60 3.90 -9.73
C ARG A 90 6.53 2.98 -9.18
N ILE A 91 5.34 3.53 -8.87
CA ILE A 91 4.26 2.78 -8.24
C ILE A 91 3.32 2.18 -9.30
N ARG A 92 2.92 0.94 -9.08
CA ARG A 92 1.93 0.23 -9.90
C ARG A 92 0.95 -0.50 -9.00
N PHE A 93 -0.27 -0.66 -9.50
CA PHE A 93 -1.34 -1.33 -8.77
C PHE A 93 -1.80 -2.54 -9.58
N LEU A 94 -1.91 -3.69 -8.92
CA LEU A 94 -2.24 -4.97 -9.54
C LEU A 94 -3.52 -5.52 -8.91
N GLY A 95 -4.31 -6.22 -9.72
CA GLY A 95 -5.54 -6.85 -9.27
C GLY A 95 -6.76 -6.29 -9.98
N ASP A 96 -7.94 -6.60 -9.47
CA ASP A 96 -9.21 -6.12 -10.02
C ASP A 96 -9.49 -4.70 -9.52
N LEU A 97 -8.96 -3.72 -10.22
CA LEU A 97 -9.08 -2.32 -9.84
C LEU A 97 -10.52 -1.80 -10.01
N ASP A 98 -11.29 -2.41 -10.89
CA ASP A 98 -12.69 -2.01 -11.12
C ASP A 98 -13.59 -2.29 -9.91
N ALA A 99 -13.17 -3.19 -9.04
CA ALA A 99 -13.89 -3.49 -7.81
C ALA A 99 -13.70 -2.42 -6.73
N LEU A 100 -12.80 -1.47 -6.92
CA LEU A 100 -12.50 -0.42 -5.96
C LEU A 100 -13.43 0.79 -6.14
N PRO A 101 -13.60 1.64 -5.11
CA PRO A 101 -14.36 2.88 -5.25
C PRO A 101 -13.81 3.75 -6.38
N VAL A 102 -14.69 4.46 -7.08
CA VAL A 102 -14.32 5.29 -8.24
C VAL A 102 -13.27 6.34 -7.88
N LYS A 103 -13.40 6.98 -6.73
CA LYS A 103 -12.41 7.95 -6.26
C LYS A 103 -11.03 7.34 -6.12
N LEU A 104 -10.97 6.14 -5.56
CA LEU A 104 -9.71 5.42 -5.40
C LEU A 104 -9.13 5.01 -6.75
N GLN A 105 -9.96 4.57 -7.68
CA GLN A 105 -9.52 4.26 -9.05
C GLN A 105 -8.85 5.47 -9.71
N SER A 106 -9.44 6.67 -9.54
CA SER A 106 -8.88 7.91 -10.10
C SER A 106 -7.53 8.24 -9.48
N LEU A 107 -7.39 8.08 -8.17
CA LEU A 107 -6.13 8.32 -7.47
C LEU A 107 -5.05 7.32 -7.90
N ILE A 108 -5.42 6.07 -8.11
CA ILE A 108 -4.51 5.03 -8.60
C ILE A 108 -4.01 5.37 -10.00
N ALA A 109 -4.91 5.78 -10.90
CA ALA A 109 -4.55 6.17 -12.25
C ALA A 109 -3.58 7.36 -12.25
N GLU A 110 -3.86 8.37 -11.41
CA GLU A 110 -2.99 9.52 -11.26
C GLU A 110 -1.60 9.14 -10.75
N ALA A 111 -1.55 8.32 -9.69
CA ALA A 111 -0.28 7.89 -9.12
C ALA A 111 0.55 7.08 -10.11
N THR A 112 -0.08 6.18 -10.84
CA THR A 112 0.57 5.36 -11.85
C THR A 112 1.16 6.23 -12.97
N GLN A 113 0.39 7.19 -13.45
CA GLN A 113 0.82 8.09 -14.52
C GLN A 113 1.94 9.02 -14.07
N ARG A 114 1.79 9.65 -12.91
CA ARG A 114 2.77 10.61 -12.40
C ARG A 114 4.13 9.98 -12.11
N THR A 115 4.17 8.71 -11.76
CA THR A 115 5.42 8.00 -11.45
C THR A 115 5.93 7.12 -12.60
N SER A 116 5.26 7.11 -13.75
CA SER A 116 5.54 6.18 -14.84
C SER A 116 6.94 6.30 -15.44
N LEU A 117 7.56 7.46 -15.36
CA LEU A 117 8.90 7.71 -15.89
C LEU A 117 9.98 7.72 -14.81
N ASN A 118 9.62 7.45 -13.56
CA ASN A 118 10.57 7.40 -12.47
C ASN A 118 11.51 6.20 -12.63
N THR A 119 12.76 6.38 -12.25
CA THR A 119 13.85 5.41 -12.50
C THR A 119 14.28 4.65 -11.25
N GLY A 120 13.69 4.93 -10.09
CA GLY A 120 14.03 4.27 -8.84
C GLY A 120 13.33 2.93 -8.66
N ILE A 121 13.09 2.57 -7.41
CA ILE A 121 12.49 1.29 -7.08
C ILE A 121 11.08 1.15 -7.66
N HIS A 122 10.75 -0.04 -8.15
CA HIS A 122 9.40 -0.40 -8.57
C HIS A 122 8.62 -0.85 -7.35
N PHE A 123 7.54 -0.15 -7.03
CA PHE A 123 6.66 -0.50 -5.92
C PHE A 123 5.33 -0.99 -6.47
N ASN A 124 5.07 -2.28 -6.29
CA ASN A 124 3.86 -2.93 -6.78
C ASN A 124 2.90 -3.19 -5.62
N VAL A 125 1.69 -2.67 -5.74
CA VAL A 125 0.66 -2.85 -4.71
C VAL A 125 -0.42 -3.76 -5.26
N CYS A 126 -0.59 -4.91 -4.64
CA CYS A 126 -1.63 -5.87 -5.01
C CYS A 126 -2.87 -5.58 -4.19
N THR A 127 -3.99 -5.31 -4.85
CA THR A 127 -5.22 -4.84 -4.20
C THR A 127 -6.24 -5.96 -3.97
N ASN A 128 -6.13 -7.06 -4.69
CA ASN A 128 -6.99 -8.24 -4.47
C ASN A 128 -6.49 -9.47 -5.23
#